data_a1306d5c6ba09a645a2575c5a0a33f6a
#
_entry.id   a1306d5c6ba09a645a2575c5a0a33f6a
#
_cell.length_a   1.000
_cell.length_b   1.000
_cell.length_c   1.000
_cell.angle_alpha   90.00
_cell.angle_beta   90.00
_cell.angle_gamma   90.00
#
_symmetry.space_group_name_H-M   'P 1'
#
loop_
_entity.id
_entity.type
_entity.pdbx_description
1 polymer ?
#
loop_
_entity_poly.entity_id
_entity_poly.type
_entity_poly.pdbx_seq_one_letter_code
_entity_poly.pdbx_strand_id
1 'polypeptide(L)'
;TSTNSSIGLIYALKKIFKIDKDIYVKIHIITKVKKKILFLGYNNKQTKLIKFLKSKKIIVKTLGQKKIIKKDLTKNIILVVSFGYKHIIKKDILKFSKKLDFINLHMSYLPYNRGAHPNFWSFYENSPKGVSIHLINRKIDKGNLILREKVSFKNLEKQTFKSTYNILFKKLESLFIKNFFKIISKQFKEIKISSKGSFHKKKDLPTTIVNWEMNIKKYLKNN
;
A
#
# COMPACT_ATOMS: atom_id res chain seq x y z
N THR A 1 2.22 30.96 -23.22
CA THR A 1 2.62 31.41 -21.86
C THR A 1 2.54 30.30 -20.78
N SER A 2 2.01 29.10 -21.08
CA SER A 2 1.87 28.00 -20.09
C SER A 2 3.10 27.10 -19.95
N THR A 3 4.09 27.20 -20.81
CA THR A 3 5.31 26.36 -20.81
C THR A 3 6.34 26.77 -19.77
N ASN A 4 6.42 28.07 -19.44
CA ASN A 4 7.41 28.58 -18.49
C ASN A 4 7.13 28.22 -17.01
N SER A 5 5.85 28.10 -16.63
CA SER A 5 5.48 27.71 -15.26
C SER A 5 5.81 26.23 -14.94
N SER A 6 5.73 25.37 -15.95
CA SER A 6 6.08 23.95 -15.81
C SER A 6 7.58 23.73 -15.66
N ILE A 7 8.39 24.52 -16.36
CA ILE A 7 9.87 24.44 -16.30
C ILE A 7 10.37 24.94 -14.93
N GLY A 8 9.79 26.01 -14.39
CA GLY A 8 10.14 26.54 -13.07
C GLY A 8 9.83 25.58 -11.92
N LEU A 9 8.64 24.95 -11.95
CA LEU A 9 8.26 23.93 -10.96
C LEU A 9 9.19 22.71 -10.98
N ILE A 10 9.66 22.36 -12.14
CA ILE A 10 10.54 21.24 -12.39
C ILE A 10 11.97 21.54 -11.89
N TYR A 11 12.46 22.76 -12.07
CA TYR A 11 13.76 23.22 -11.54
C TYR A 11 13.74 23.22 -9.99
N ALA A 12 12.64 23.68 -9.40
CA ALA A 12 12.44 23.65 -7.94
C ALA A 12 12.41 22.21 -7.39
N LEU A 13 11.77 21.28 -8.09
CA LEU A 13 11.74 19.86 -7.71
C LEU A 13 13.13 19.20 -7.81
N LYS A 14 13.97 19.58 -8.80
CA LYS A 14 15.36 19.14 -8.89
C LYS A 14 16.17 19.55 -7.66
N LYS A 15 16.01 20.80 -7.21
CA LYS A 15 16.76 21.37 -6.08
C LYS A 15 16.34 20.75 -4.73
N ILE A 16 15.05 20.44 -4.57
CA ILE A 16 14.50 19.91 -3.31
C ILE A 16 14.69 18.40 -3.17
N PHE A 17 14.67 17.63 -4.27
CA PHE A 17 14.62 16.16 -4.23
C PHE A 17 15.84 15.46 -4.82
N LYS A 18 16.90 16.18 -5.25
CA LYS A 18 18.07 15.59 -5.95
C LYS A 18 17.67 14.55 -7.01
N ILE A 19 16.68 14.88 -7.83
CA ILE A 19 16.09 13.95 -8.82
C ILE A 19 17.05 13.87 -10.03
N ASP A 20 17.49 12.66 -10.37
CA ASP A 20 18.32 12.35 -11.53
C ASP A 20 17.63 12.76 -12.86
N LYS A 21 18.45 13.11 -13.88
CA LYS A 21 18.01 13.53 -15.22
C LYS A 21 17.12 12.51 -15.91
N ASP A 22 17.40 11.22 -15.72
CA ASP A 22 16.58 10.12 -16.28
C ASP A 22 15.23 9.97 -15.61
N ILE A 23 15.14 10.26 -14.33
CA ILE A 23 13.89 10.34 -13.58
C ILE A 23 13.04 11.49 -14.14
N TYR A 24 13.65 12.61 -14.45
CA TYR A 24 13.00 13.78 -15.03
C TYR A 24 12.41 13.49 -16.40
N VAL A 25 13.18 12.90 -17.32
CA VAL A 25 12.69 12.52 -18.66
C VAL A 25 11.54 11.52 -18.56
N LYS A 26 11.64 10.53 -17.68
CA LYS A 26 10.54 9.58 -17.43
C LYS A 26 9.30 10.26 -16.84
N ILE A 27 9.45 11.21 -15.91
CA ILE A 27 8.33 12.00 -15.38
C ILE A 27 7.71 12.86 -16.49
N HIS A 28 8.49 13.46 -17.37
CA HIS A 28 7.99 14.31 -18.48
C HIS A 28 7.21 13.51 -19.54
N ILE A 29 7.70 12.30 -19.88
CA ILE A 29 6.96 11.36 -20.75
C ILE A 29 5.67 10.91 -20.05
N ILE A 30 5.68 10.79 -18.71
CA ILE A 30 4.52 10.46 -17.89
C ILE A 30 3.43 11.56 -17.98
N THR A 31 3.76 12.82 -18.17
CA THR A 31 2.79 13.93 -18.22
C THR A 31 2.09 14.11 -19.57
N LYS A 32 2.65 13.64 -20.69
CA LYS A 32 2.05 13.72 -22.03
C LYS A 32 0.90 12.71 -22.28
N VAL A 33 0.89 11.55 -21.61
CA VAL A 33 -0.19 10.57 -21.72
C VAL A 33 -1.05 10.66 -20.46
N LYS A 34 -2.37 10.79 -20.59
CA LYS A 34 -3.32 10.75 -19.45
C LYS A 34 -3.28 9.39 -18.74
N LYS A 35 -2.25 9.19 -17.91
CA LYS A 35 -2.02 7.94 -17.17
C LYS A 35 -3.01 7.78 -16.04
N LYS A 36 -3.44 6.53 -15.83
CA LYS A 36 -4.44 6.17 -14.84
C LYS A 36 -3.82 5.23 -13.79
N ILE A 37 -4.26 5.38 -12.56
CA ILE A 37 -4.06 4.40 -11.50
C ILE A 37 -5.42 3.77 -11.19
N LEU A 38 -5.47 2.44 -11.16
CA LEU A 38 -6.62 1.70 -10.67
C LEU A 38 -6.46 1.47 -9.18
N PHE A 39 -7.40 2.00 -8.38
CA PHE A 39 -7.37 1.92 -6.93
C PHE A 39 -8.48 0.98 -6.44
N LEU A 40 -8.10 -0.05 -5.68
CA LEU A 40 -8.96 -1.09 -5.14
C LEU A 40 -9.03 -0.96 -3.62
N GLY A 41 -10.22 -1.15 -3.04
CA GLY A 41 -10.43 -1.15 -1.60
C GLY A 41 -10.97 0.18 -1.07
N TYR A 42 -10.21 0.90 -0.28
CA TYR A 42 -10.68 2.15 0.36
C TYR A 42 -11.04 3.23 -0.65
N ASN A 43 -12.04 4.04 -0.29
CA ASN A 43 -12.48 5.19 -1.07
C ASN A 43 -11.83 6.51 -0.58
N ASN A 44 -12.19 7.63 -1.20
CA ASN A 44 -11.64 8.95 -0.90
C ASN A 44 -12.00 9.53 0.49
N LYS A 45 -13.03 8.98 1.15
CA LYS A 45 -13.38 9.33 2.54
C LYS A 45 -12.52 8.54 3.54
N GLN A 46 -12.05 7.36 3.16
CA GLN A 46 -11.31 6.44 4.01
C GLN A 46 -9.79 6.60 3.92
N THR A 47 -9.25 7.07 2.77
CA THR A 47 -7.81 7.26 2.58
C THR A 47 -7.51 8.58 1.86
N LYS A 48 -6.44 9.24 2.30
CA LYS A 48 -5.93 10.46 1.63
C LYS A 48 -5.18 10.17 0.33
N LEU A 49 -4.84 8.90 0.04
CA LEU A 49 -4.04 8.53 -1.13
C LEU A 49 -4.72 8.91 -2.44
N ILE A 50 -6.04 8.77 -2.53
CA ILE A 50 -6.79 9.13 -3.76
C ILE A 50 -6.70 10.64 -4.01
N LYS A 51 -6.85 11.47 -2.97
CA LYS A 51 -6.69 12.93 -3.06
C LYS A 51 -5.26 13.29 -3.45
N PHE A 52 -4.27 12.64 -2.84
CA PHE A 52 -2.85 12.81 -3.17
C PHE A 52 -2.57 12.47 -4.64
N LEU A 53 -3.02 11.32 -5.15
CA LEU A 53 -2.82 10.92 -6.54
C LEU A 53 -3.44 11.93 -7.52
N LYS A 54 -4.65 12.42 -7.23
CA LYS A 54 -5.32 13.46 -8.03
C LYS A 54 -4.52 14.77 -8.03
N SER A 55 -3.94 15.18 -6.89
CA SER A 55 -3.09 16.39 -6.81
C SER A 55 -1.80 16.27 -7.66
N LYS A 56 -1.39 15.04 -8.00
CA LYS A 56 -0.29 14.78 -8.94
C LYS A 56 -0.75 14.69 -10.40
N LYS A 57 -1.96 15.19 -10.72
CA LYS A 57 -2.57 15.17 -12.06
C LYS A 57 -2.75 13.75 -12.62
N ILE A 58 -2.86 12.74 -11.75
CA ILE A 58 -3.10 11.35 -12.13
C ILE A 58 -4.61 11.08 -12.11
N ILE A 59 -5.10 10.45 -13.16
CA ILE A 59 -6.49 9.99 -13.20
C ILE A 59 -6.59 8.73 -12.31
N VAL A 60 -7.43 8.78 -11.30
CA VAL A 60 -7.66 7.65 -10.41
C VAL A 60 -9.02 7.04 -10.70
N LYS A 61 -9.03 5.80 -11.23
CA LYS A 61 -10.23 4.96 -11.32
C LYS A 61 -10.34 4.16 -10.03
N THR A 62 -11.44 4.27 -9.31
CA THR A 62 -11.69 3.50 -8.09
C THR A 62 -12.73 2.42 -8.34
N LEU A 63 -12.47 1.19 -7.88
CA LEU A 63 -13.44 0.09 -7.90
C LEU A 63 -14.04 -0.19 -6.52
N GLY A 64 -13.46 0.37 -5.44
CA GLY A 64 -13.88 0.03 -4.09
C GLY A 64 -13.73 -1.47 -3.84
N GLN A 65 -14.78 -2.11 -3.35
CA GLN A 65 -14.83 -3.55 -3.10
C GLN A 65 -15.44 -4.37 -4.26
N LYS A 66 -15.62 -3.79 -5.46
CA LYS A 66 -16.05 -4.55 -6.63
C LYS A 66 -14.91 -5.47 -7.10
N LYS A 67 -15.25 -6.70 -7.49
CA LYS A 67 -14.26 -7.63 -8.04
C LYS A 67 -13.68 -7.08 -9.35
N ILE A 68 -12.36 -6.99 -9.42
CA ILE A 68 -11.65 -6.55 -10.62
C ILE A 68 -11.83 -7.58 -11.75
N ILE A 69 -12.09 -7.10 -12.97
CA ILE A 69 -12.21 -7.93 -14.17
C ILE A 69 -11.31 -7.36 -15.29
N LYS A 70 -11.05 -8.12 -16.35
CA LYS A 70 -10.13 -7.74 -17.44
C LYS A 70 -10.46 -6.39 -18.08
N LYS A 71 -11.76 -6.07 -18.29
CA LYS A 71 -12.19 -4.78 -18.85
C LYS A 71 -11.87 -3.57 -17.98
N ASP A 72 -11.53 -3.76 -16.71
CA ASP A 72 -11.09 -2.68 -15.85
C ASP A 72 -9.66 -2.26 -16.13
N LEU A 73 -8.85 -3.12 -16.76
CA LEU A 73 -7.46 -2.90 -17.11
C LEU A 73 -7.34 -2.26 -18.48
N THR A 74 -7.62 -0.97 -18.58
CA THR A 74 -7.47 -0.21 -19.84
C THR A 74 -6.01 0.12 -20.13
N LYS A 75 -5.66 0.34 -21.43
CA LYS A 75 -4.27 0.59 -21.91
C LYS A 75 -3.50 1.68 -21.11
N ASN A 76 -4.19 2.66 -20.58
CA ASN A 76 -3.55 3.80 -19.88
C ASN A 76 -3.31 3.58 -18.39
N ILE A 77 -3.66 2.40 -17.85
CA ILE A 77 -3.37 2.07 -16.45
C ILE A 77 -1.89 1.73 -16.32
N ILE A 78 -1.20 2.45 -15.44
CA ILE A 78 0.24 2.28 -15.18
C ILE A 78 0.52 1.54 -13.88
N LEU A 79 -0.46 1.49 -12.97
CA LEU A 79 -0.33 0.86 -11.66
C LEU A 79 -1.70 0.46 -11.13
N VAL A 80 -1.80 -0.69 -10.52
CA VAL A 80 -2.96 -1.10 -9.71
C VAL A 80 -2.55 -1.08 -8.23
N VAL A 81 -3.25 -0.29 -7.44
CA VAL A 81 -3.02 -0.15 -6.00
C VAL A 81 -4.16 -0.82 -5.25
N SER A 82 -3.84 -1.83 -4.46
CA SER A 82 -4.74 -2.49 -3.51
C SER A 82 -4.47 -1.93 -2.11
N PHE A 83 -5.50 -1.38 -1.47
CA PHE A 83 -5.44 -0.93 -0.09
C PHE A 83 -6.77 -1.19 0.61
N GLY A 84 -6.78 -2.14 1.54
CA GLY A 84 -8.00 -2.61 2.21
C GLY A 84 -8.98 -3.34 1.28
N TYR A 85 -8.50 -3.89 0.19
CA TYR A 85 -9.29 -4.67 -0.76
C TYR A 85 -9.50 -6.10 -0.25
N LYS A 86 -10.78 -6.58 -0.24
CA LYS A 86 -11.16 -7.84 0.40
C LYS A 86 -11.15 -9.05 -0.53
N HIS A 87 -10.95 -8.83 -1.83
CA HIS A 87 -10.99 -9.92 -2.81
C HIS A 87 -9.60 -10.31 -3.29
N ILE A 88 -9.41 -11.60 -3.56
CA ILE A 88 -8.20 -12.12 -4.20
C ILE A 88 -8.22 -11.73 -5.68
N ILE A 89 -7.12 -11.15 -6.17
CA ILE A 89 -6.95 -10.86 -7.59
C ILE A 89 -6.55 -12.16 -8.30
N LYS A 90 -7.42 -12.61 -9.21
CA LYS A 90 -7.25 -13.90 -9.91
C LYS A 90 -6.04 -13.88 -10.85
N LYS A 91 -5.50 -15.08 -11.11
CA LYS A 91 -4.33 -15.31 -11.97
C LYS A 91 -4.49 -14.76 -13.38
N ASP A 92 -5.67 -14.89 -13.96
CA ASP A 92 -5.98 -14.40 -15.31
C ASP A 92 -5.92 -12.87 -15.39
N ILE A 93 -6.30 -12.16 -14.32
CA ILE A 93 -6.15 -10.71 -14.18
C ILE A 93 -4.67 -10.31 -14.07
N LEU A 94 -3.91 -10.99 -13.20
CA LEU A 94 -2.48 -10.72 -13.03
C LEU A 94 -1.66 -11.01 -14.31
N LYS A 95 -2.08 -11.97 -15.11
CA LYS A 95 -1.43 -12.33 -16.37
C LYS A 95 -1.84 -11.44 -17.55
N PHE A 96 -2.98 -10.78 -17.45
CA PHE A 96 -3.55 -9.99 -18.55
C PHE A 96 -2.61 -8.87 -19.03
N SER A 97 -1.82 -8.32 -18.13
CA SER A 97 -0.80 -7.34 -18.49
C SER A 97 0.52 -7.63 -17.77
N LYS A 98 1.46 -8.26 -18.47
CA LYS A 98 2.81 -8.57 -17.94
C LYS A 98 3.63 -7.31 -17.56
N LYS A 99 3.27 -6.15 -18.12
CA LYS A 99 3.97 -4.87 -17.86
C LYS A 99 3.36 -4.04 -16.75
N LEU A 100 2.17 -4.43 -16.26
CA LEU A 100 1.42 -3.68 -15.26
C LEU A 100 1.72 -4.22 -13.86
N ASP A 101 2.19 -3.35 -12.99
CA ASP A 101 2.41 -3.71 -11.60
C ASP A 101 1.10 -3.64 -10.80
N PHE A 102 0.90 -4.64 -9.98
CA PHE A 102 -0.13 -4.72 -8.97
C PHE A 102 0.57 -4.68 -7.61
N ILE A 103 0.31 -3.65 -6.83
CA ILE A 103 0.88 -3.53 -5.49
C ILE A 103 -0.19 -3.62 -4.43
N ASN A 104 0.17 -4.16 -3.28
CA ASN A 104 -0.66 -4.15 -2.08
C ASN A 104 0.00 -3.32 -0.97
N LEU A 105 -0.80 -2.48 -0.33
CA LEU A 105 -0.45 -1.74 0.87
C LEU A 105 -0.93 -2.56 2.07
N HIS A 106 -0.02 -3.18 2.80
CA HIS A 106 -0.30 -4.15 3.85
C HIS A 106 0.18 -3.67 5.22
N MET A 107 -0.71 -3.72 6.22
CA MET A 107 -0.43 -3.24 7.58
C MET A 107 0.27 -4.28 8.44
N SER A 108 1.33 -4.90 7.91
CA SER A 108 2.25 -5.73 8.67
C SER A 108 3.69 -5.53 8.21
N TYR A 109 4.64 -5.93 9.06
CA TYR A 109 6.05 -6.04 8.69
C TYR A 109 6.28 -7.41 8.06
N LEU A 110 6.03 -7.54 6.75
CA LEU A 110 6.19 -8.81 6.05
C LEU A 110 7.61 -9.39 6.23
N PRO A 111 7.75 -10.71 6.42
CA PRO A 111 6.81 -11.81 6.13
C PRO A 111 5.82 -12.17 7.24
N TYR A 112 5.80 -11.45 8.35
CA TYR A 112 4.92 -11.74 9.49
C TYR A 112 3.48 -11.27 9.21
N ASN A 113 2.51 -11.97 9.80
CA ASN A 113 1.09 -11.62 9.83
C ASN A 113 0.50 -11.34 8.44
N ARG A 114 0.76 -12.24 7.49
CA ARG A 114 0.10 -12.21 6.17
C ARG A 114 -1.37 -12.57 6.32
N GLY A 115 -2.20 -12.07 5.41
CA GLY A 115 -3.64 -12.36 5.39
C GLY A 115 -4.46 -11.37 6.21
N ALA A 116 -5.37 -11.87 7.03
CA ALA A 116 -6.38 -11.07 7.72
C ALA A 116 -5.90 -10.55 9.09
N HIS A 117 -6.40 -9.37 9.48
CA HIS A 117 -6.19 -8.77 10.81
C HIS A 117 -4.72 -8.66 11.26
N PRO A 118 -3.77 -8.24 10.38
CA PRO A 118 -2.34 -8.28 10.68
C PRO A 118 -1.95 -7.45 11.91
N ASN A 119 -2.65 -6.34 12.17
CA ASN A 119 -2.42 -5.53 13.37
C ASN A 119 -2.68 -6.33 14.65
N PHE A 120 -3.80 -7.04 14.74
CA PHE A 120 -4.12 -7.90 15.88
C PHE A 120 -3.04 -8.97 16.08
N TRP A 121 -2.76 -9.75 15.07
CA TRP A 121 -1.82 -10.86 15.13
C TRP A 121 -0.41 -10.42 15.49
N SER A 122 0.01 -9.23 15.08
CA SER A 122 1.33 -8.71 15.44
C SER A 122 1.51 -8.51 16.95
N PHE A 123 0.46 -8.17 17.67
CA PHE A 123 0.48 -8.08 19.13
C PHE A 123 0.29 -9.45 19.77
N TYR A 124 -0.66 -10.24 19.29
CA TYR A 124 -0.96 -11.56 19.83
C TYR A 124 0.23 -12.52 19.76
N GLU A 125 0.94 -12.56 18.62
CA GLU A 125 2.14 -13.39 18.41
C GLU A 125 3.43 -12.71 18.87
N ASN A 126 3.36 -11.49 19.42
CA ASN A 126 4.53 -10.68 19.73
C ASN A 126 5.54 -10.59 18.57
N SER A 127 5.06 -10.56 17.33
CA SER A 127 5.87 -10.46 16.12
C SER A 127 6.20 -9.01 15.76
N PRO A 128 7.15 -8.75 14.84
CA PRO A 128 7.48 -7.42 14.38
C PRO A 128 6.27 -6.65 13.83
N LYS A 129 6.03 -5.44 14.34
CA LYS A 129 4.99 -4.53 13.92
C LYS A 129 5.50 -3.59 12.83
N GLY A 130 4.67 -3.27 11.86
CA GLY A 130 5.06 -2.35 10.79
C GLY A 130 4.12 -2.36 9.60
N VAL A 131 4.61 -1.81 8.51
CA VAL A 131 3.87 -1.67 7.25
C VAL A 131 4.73 -2.11 6.08
N SER A 132 4.10 -2.62 5.03
CA SER A 132 4.78 -3.10 3.83
C SER A 132 4.02 -2.70 2.56
N ILE A 133 4.78 -2.39 1.51
CA ILE A 133 4.29 -2.29 0.14
C ILE A 133 4.96 -3.42 -0.64
N HIS A 134 4.16 -4.28 -1.28
CA HIS A 134 4.68 -5.42 -2.01
C HIS A 134 3.94 -5.64 -3.32
N LEU A 135 4.57 -6.34 -4.26
CA LEU A 135 3.92 -6.79 -5.48
C LEU A 135 2.87 -7.85 -5.16
N ILE A 136 1.78 -7.86 -5.89
CA ILE A 136 0.75 -8.90 -5.77
C ILE A 136 1.11 -10.05 -6.69
N ASN A 137 1.11 -11.26 -6.15
CA ASN A 137 1.22 -12.50 -6.89
C ASN A 137 0.03 -13.44 -6.55
N ARG A 138 0.11 -14.70 -6.96
CA ARG A 138 -0.96 -15.69 -6.72
C ARG A 138 -1.14 -16.09 -5.27
N LYS A 139 -0.11 -15.90 -4.42
CA LYS A 139 -0.12 -16.28 -3.02
C LYS A 139 -0.39 -15.03 -2.18
N ILE A 140 -1.30 -15.11 -1.21
CA ILE A 140 -1.69 -13.98 -0.36
C ILE A 140 -0.46 -13.43 0.36
N ASP A 141 -0.20 -12.14 0.15
CA ASP A 141 0.87 -11.35 0.76
C ASP A 141 2.28 -12.00 0.68
N LYS A 142 2.55 -12.73 -0.44
CA LYS A 142 3.84 -13.39 -0.73
C LYS A 142 4.57 -12.83 -1.96
N GLY A 143 4.09 -11.74 -2.55
CA GLY A 143 4.81 -11.05 -3.62
C GLY A 143 6.04 -10.31 -3.10
N ASN A 144 7.00 -10.05 -3.97
CA ASN A 144 8.24 -9.39 -3.59
C ASN A 144 7.98 -8.03 -2.92
N LEU A 145 8.72 -7.74 -1.86
CA LEU A 145 8.68 -6.45 -1.18
C LEU A 145 9.26 -5.36 -2.07
N ILE A 146 8.57 -4.23 -2.09
CA ILE A 146 9.07 -2.97 -2.63
C ILE A 146 9.63 -2.12 -1.49
N LEU A 147 8.85 -1.97 -0.42
CA LEU A 147 9.20 -1.17 0.75
C LEU A 147 8.59 -1.80 2.01
N ARG A 148 9.26 -1.63 3.13
CA ARG A 148 8.68 -1.90 4.46
C ARG A 148 9.31 -1.00 5.51
N GLU A 149 8.56 -0.73 6.57
CA GLU A 149 9.02 0.06 7.70
C GLU A 149 8.52 -0.52 9.01
N LYS A 150 9.41 -0.69 9.99
CA LYS A 150 9.03 -1.09 11.34
C LYS A 150 8.32 0.06 12.06
N VAL A 151 7.39 -0.29 12.93
CA VAL A 151 6.71 0.65 13.81
C VAL A 151 6.82 0.14 15.25
N SER A 152 7.35 0.98 16.13
CA SER A 152 7.39 0.72 17.56
C SER A 152 6.22 1.43 18.23
N PHE A 153 5.58 0.75 19.16
CA PHE A 153 4.48 1.31 19.97
C PHE A 153 4.94 1.50 21.41
N LYS A 154 4.87 2.73 21.88
CA LYS A 154 5.12 3.08 23.28
C LYS A 154 3.80 3.06 24.05
N ASN A 155 3.88 2.90 25.37
CA ASN A 155 2.74 2.99 26.30
C ASN A 155 1.56 2.09 25.91
N LEU A 156 1.82 0.79 25.77
CA LEU A 156 0.79 -0.19 25.36
C LEU A 156 -0.40 -0.24 26.32
N GLU A 157 -0.23 0.21 27.57
CA GLU A 157 -1.32 0.39 28.53
C GLU A 157 -2.43 1.35 28.02
N LYS A 158 -2.06 2.32 27.17
CA LYS A 158 -2.98 3.33 26.63
C LYS A 158 -3.42 3.00 25.20
N GLN A 159 -2.95 1.88 24.62
CA GLN A 159 -3.25 1.54 23.24
C GLN A 159 -4.39 0.52 23.14
N THR A 160 -5.25 0.75 22.13
CA THR A 160 -6.26 -0.21 21.67
C THR A 160 -5.85 -0.79 20.32
N PHE A 161 -6.47 -1.90 19.90
CA PHE A 161 -6.25 -2.43 18.56
C PHE A 161 -6.64 -1.41 17.47
N LYS A 162 -7.65 -0.57 17.72
CA LYS A 162 -8.04 0.50 16.79
C LYS A 162 -7.02 1.63 16.75
N SER A 163 -6.51 2.07 17.90
CA SER A 163 -5.51 3.15 17.94
C SER A 163 -4.23 2.75 17.19
N THR A 164 -3.73 1.54 17.42
CA THR A 164 -2.54 1.02 16.73
C THR A 164 -2.79 0.78 15.24
N TYR A 165 -3.98 0.30 14.87
CA TYR A 165 -4.40 0.22 13.48
C TYR A 165 -4.33 1.59 12.78
N ASN A 166 -4.83 2.65 13.41
CA ASN A 166 -4.81 4.00 12.85
C ASN A 166 -3.38 4.53 12.68
N ILE A 167 -2.47 4.19 13.61
CA ILE A 167 -1.04 4.53 13.51
C ILE A 167 -0.42 3.83 12.29
N LEU A 168 -0.62 2.51 12.15
CA LEU A 168 -0.13 1.75 11.01
C LEU A 168 -0.72 2.24 9.68
N PHE A 169 -2.01 2.56 9.67
CA PHE A 169 -2.70 3.09 8.50
C PHE A 169 -2.05 4.40 8.01
N LYS A 170 -1.89 5.38 8.91
CA LYS A 170 -1.24 6.66 8.61
C LYS A 170 0.22 6.47 8.17
N LYS A 171 0.92 5.52 8.81
CA LYS A 171 2.32 5.20 8.47
C LYS A 171 2.42 4.63 7.06
N LEU A 172 1.53 3.72 6.69
CA LEU A 172 1.47 3.11 5.37
C LEU A 172 1.16 4.13 4.27
N GLU A 173 0.19 5.03 4.52
CA GLU A 173 -0.08 6.14 3.61
C GLU A 173 1.15 7.04 3.43
N SER A 174 1.83 7.37 4.53
CA SER A 174 3.06 8.19 4.48
C SER A 174 4.18 7.49 3.69
N LEU A 175 4.37 6.19 3.91
CA LEU A 175 5.36 5.39 3.19
C LEU A 175 5.10 5.41 1.67
N PHE A 176 3.84 5.21 1.26
CA PHE A 176 3.44 5.29 -0.15
C PHE A 176 3.68 6.68 -0.73
N ILE A 177 3.22 7.74 -0.05
CA ILE A 177 3.34 9.13 -0.50
C ILE A 177 4.80 9.53 -0.71
N LYS A 178 5.66 9.24 0.27
CA LYS A 178 7.11 9.56 0.23
C LYS A 178 7.82 8.87 -0.93
N ASN A 179 7.39 7.66 -1.28
CA ASN A 179 8.04 6.85 -2.30
C ASN A 179 7.26 6.75 -3.61
N PHE A 180 6.22 7.56 -3.78
CA PHE A 180 5.32 7.48 -4.91
C PHE A 180 6.04 7.51 -6.27
N PHE A 181 6.95 8.46 -6.46
CA PHE A 181 7.70 8.57 -7.72
C PHE A 181 8.60 7.37 -7.98
N LYS A 182 9.29 6.85 -6.96
CA LYS A 182 10.09 5.62 -7.06
C LYS A 182 9.24 4.43 -7.47
N ILE A 183 8.03 4.32 -6.92
CA ILE A 183 7.08 3.24 -7.24
C ILE A 183 6.62 3.32 -8.70
N ILE A 184 6.15 4.48 -9.16
CA ILE A 184 5.62 4.61 -10.53
C ILE A 184 6.70 4.56 -11.60
N SER A 185 7.94 4.96 -11.28
CA SER A 185 9.10 4.85 -12.19
C SER A 185 9.81 3.49 -12.10
N LYS A 186 9.32 2.58 -11.24
CA LYS A 186 9.92 1.27 -10.98
C LYS A 186 11.38 1.32 -10.49
N GLN A 187 11.73 2.40 -9.79
CA GLN A 187 13.07 2.60 -9.22
C GLN A 187 13.12 2.07 -7.79
N PHE A 188 12.80 0.82 -7.62
CA PHE A 188 12.90 0.09 -6.36
C PHE A 188 13.56 -1.27 -6.59
N LYS A 189 14.27 -1.74 -5.57
CA LYS A 189 14.79 -3.10 -5.54
C LYS A 189 13.71 -4.02 -5.00
N GLU A 190 13.40 -5.06 -5.75
CA GLU A 190 12.51 -6.12 -5.27
C GLU A 190 13.26 -7.04 -4.30
N ILE A 191 12.67 -7.25 -3.13
CA ILE A 191 13.21 -8.15 -2.12
C ILE A 191 12.27 -9.35 -2.01
N LYS A 192 12.78 -10.54 -2.27
CA LYS A 192 12.02 -11.78 -2.12
C LYS A 192 11.62 -11.97 -0.66
N ILE A 193 10.32 -12.20 -0.43
CA ILE A 193 9.81 -12.49 0.91
C ILE A 193 10.24 -13.90 1.32
N SER A 194 10.84 -14.03 2.53
CA SER A 194 11.16 -15.31 3.14
C SER A 194 9.91 -16.18 3.31
N SER A 195 10.06 -17.48 3.27
CA SER A 195 9.00 -18.45 3.63
C SER A 195 8.67 -18.42 5.13
N LYS A 196 9.62 -18.05 5.99
CA LYS A 196 9.40 -17.86 7.42
C LYS A 196 8.43 -16.70 7.67
N GLY A 197 7.64 -16.77 8.74
CA GLY A 197 6.62 -15.78 9.10
C GLY A 197 5.23 -16.42 9.18
N SER A 198 4.24 -15.65 9.66
CA SER A 198 2.91 -16.16 9.95
C SER A 198 1.88 -15.79 8.85
N PHE A 199 0.76 -16.52 8.85
CA PHE A 199 -0.35 -16.32 7.95
C PHE A 199 -1.67 -16.64 8.66
N HIS A 200 -2.63 -15.71 8.59
CA HIS A 200 -3.93 -15.86 9.26
C HIS A 200 -5.09 -15.63 8.29
N LYS A 201 -6.07 -16.49 8.39
CA LYS A 201 -7.36 -16.35 7.70
C LYS A 201 -8.31 -15.52 8.57
N LYS A 202 -9.35 -14.96 7.97
CA LYS A 202 -10.36 -14.20 8.72
C LYS A 202 -11.03 -15.03 9.83
N LYS A 203 -11.26 -16.32 9.60
CA LYS A 203 -11.86 -17.24 10.56
C LYS A 203 -10.98 -17.60 11.77
N ASP A 204 -9.68 -17.31 11.66
CA ASP A 204 -8.73 -17.66 12.73
C ASP A 204 -8.77 -16.60 13.87
N LEU A 205 -9.47 -15.48 13.67
CA LEU A 205 -9.60 -14.45 14.70
C LEU A 205 -10.36 -15.01 15.91
N PRO A 206 -9.79 -14.89 17.13
CA PRO A 206 -10.44 -15.37 18.34
C PRO A 206 -11.82 -14.72 18.55
N THR A 207 -12.79 -15.50 19.01
CA THR A 207 -14.16 -15.02 19.31
C THR A 207 -14.19 -14.04 20.49
N THR A 208 -13.14 -14.04 21.32
CA THR A 208 -12.95 -13.08 22.43
C THR A 208 -12.73 -11.64 21.93
N ILE A 209 -12.46 -11.43 20.63
CA ILE A 209 -12.43 -10.09 20.04
C ILE A 209 -13.86 -9.63 19.75
N VAL A 210 -14.44 -8.89 20.69
CA VAL A 210 -15.80 -8.33 20.56
C VAL A 210 -15.79 -6.98 19.82
N ASN A 211 -14.73 -6.18 19.96
CA ASN A 211 -14.54 -4.93 19.20
C ASN A 211 -13.06 -4.52 19.18
N TRP A 212 -12.74 -3.55 18.35
CA TRP A 212 -11.36 -3.08 18.14
C TRP A 212 -10.91 -1.99 19.14
N GLU A 213 -11.81 -1.48 19.96
CA GLU A 213 -11.47 -0.54 21.05
C GLU A 213 -10.92 -1.24 22.31
N MET A 214 -10.81 -2.56 22.28
CA MET A 214 -10.20 -3.34 23.36
C MET A 214 -8.76 -2.91 23.60
N ASN A 215 -8.40 -2.68 24.87
CA ASN A 215 -7.02 -2.38 25.25
C ASN A 215 -6.13 -3.60 25.04
N ILE A 216 -5.00 -3.39 24.35
CA ILE A 216 -4.11 -4.47 23.94
C ILE A 216 -3.50 -5.21 25.13
N LYS A 217 -2.93 -4.46 26.09
CA LYS A 217 -2.27 -5.08 27.26
C LYS A 217 -3.26 -5.87 28.11
N LYS A 218 -4.45 -5.30 28.37
CA LYS A 218 -5.50 -5.99 29.11
C LYS A 218 -5.97 -7.25 28.37
N TYR A 219 -6.16 -7.17 27.04
CA TYR A 219 -6.56 -8.32 26.25
C TYR A 219 -5.52 -9.46 26.31
N LEU A 220 -4.24 -9.14 26.08
CA LEU A 220 -3.15 -10.14 26.05
C LEU A 220 -2.87 -10.75 27.43
N LYS A 221 -3.23 -10.07 28.53
CA LYS A 221 -3.11 -10.62 29.89
C LYS A 221 -4.18 -11.67 30.18
N ASN A 222 -5.34 -11.55 29.55
CA ASN A 222 -6.52 -12.37 29.84
C ASN A 222 -6.73 -13.52 28.83
N ASN A 223 -5.91 -13.62 27.81
CA ASN A 223 -5.96 -14.64 26.74
C ASN A 223 -4.56 -15.15 26.37
#